data_1153d41fb132f42c14daeabfb2a741fd
#
_entry.id   1153d41fb132f42c14daeabfb2a741fd
#
_cell.length_a   1.000
_cell.length_b   1.000
_cell.length_c   1.000
_cell.angle_alpha   90.00
_cell.angle_beta   90.00
_cell.angle_gamma   90.00
#
_symmetry.space_group_name_H-M   'P 1'
#
loop_
_entity.id
_entity.type
_entity.pdbx_description
1 polymer ?
#
loop_
_entity_poly.entity_id
_entity_poly.type
_entity_poly.pdbx_seq_one_letter_code
_entity_poly.pdbx_strand_id
1 'polypeptide(L)'
;MYSVAFKMLVGDRAKYFGIIMGLTFAALLITQQSSIFIGLMTRTFGFITDTSQPDIWVMDPKVQFVDDIKPLQDTELLRVRGVDGIEWAMPLYKGLIRARLENGNFQQCNVVGIDDATMIGGPPEMVEGSLSDLRRADGVIVDEVGARTRLARMPRDQAGNPIPGAAPVPLKIGDALELNDKRAVVVGICRVGRTFQSQPVIYTTYTRATTFAPRERKLLSFILVKAKPGQDIGELSRRIEVNTGLRAMEKWDFSVKTYQYFMKYTGIPINFGIAVALGFLVGTAIAGQTFYNFTLDNLRHFGALKAMGASNMRLLGMILFQALIVGLIGYGLGVGLASCFGLLAGRTELSFRLLWQTLAVTGGAITFICMLSATISLVKVMRLEPAIVFKG
;
A
#
# COMPACT_ATOMS: atom_id res chain seq x y z
N MET A 1 41.76 12.00 -16.51
CA MET A 1 40.91 11.12 -17.33
C MET A 1 39.43 11.27 -17.01
N TYR A 2 38.99 11.28 -15.76
CA TYR A 2 37.56 11.47 -15.39
C TYR A 2 37.00 12.83 -15.80
N SER A 3 37.82 13.92 -15.74
CA SER A 3 37.42 15.25 -16.25
C SER A 3 37.19 15.25 -17.77
N VAL A 4 37.98 14.47 -18.53
CA VAL A 4 37.78 14.30 -19.98
C VAL A 4 36.48 13.51 -20.22
N ALA A 5 36.25 12.42 -19.48
CA ALA A 5 35.03 11.64 -19.58
C ALA A 5 33.78 12.50 -19.33
N PHE A 6 33.82 13.36 -18.32
CA PHE A 6 32.72 14.27 -18.02
C PHE A 6 32.48 15.29 -19.13
N LYS A 7 33.55 15.90 -19.66
CA LYS A 7 33.46 16.86 -20.80
C LYS A 7 32.89 16.18 -22.05
N MET A 8 33.29 14.93 -22.34
CA MET A 8 32.73 14.14 -23.44
C MET A 8 31.24 13.91 -23.27
N LEU A 9 30.82 13.56 -22.06
CA LEU A 9 29.42 13.29 -21.73
C LEU A 9 28.52 14.52 -21.94
N VAL A 10 28.94 15.69 -21.43
CA VAL A 10 28.17 16.93 -21.52
C VAL A 10 28.28 17.59 -22.89
N GLY A 11 29.33 17.26 -23.67
CA GLY A 11 29.57 17.79 -25.02
C GLY A 11 28.46 17.46 -26.02
N ASP A 12 27.84 16.26 -25.90
CA ASP A 12 26.67 15.85 -26.70
C ASP A 12 25.40 15.99 -25.87
N ARG A 13 24.85 17.19 -25.85
CA ARG A 13 23.67 17.52 -25.04
C ARG A 13 22.47 16.63 -25.36
N ALA A 14 22.23 16.32 -26.64
CA ALA A 14 21.05 15.53 -27.03
C ALA A 14 21.10 14.11 -26.46
N LYS A 15 22.25 13.43 -26.56
CA LYS A 15 22.43 12.08 -26.01
C LYS A 15 22.48 12.08 -24.49
N TYR A 16 23.12 13.08 -23.88
CA TYR A 16 23.14 13.27 -22.43
C TYR A 16 21.72 13.34 -21.86
N PHE A 17 20.88 14.22 -22.45
CA PHE A 17 19.47 14.30 -22.02
C PHE A 17 18.69 13.02 -22.33
N GLY A 18 18.92 12.37 -23.47
CA GLY A 18 18.28 11.12 -23.86
C GLY A 18 18.53 10.00 -22.83
N ILE A 19 19.78 9.83 -22.36
CA ILE A 19 20.13 8.84 -21.35
C ILE A 19 19.43 9.18 -20.01
N ILE A 20 19.51 10.44 -19.57
CA ILE A 20 18.88 10.89 -18.33
C ILE A 20 17.37 10.65 -18.40
N MET A 21 16.70 11.02 -19.49
CA MET A 21 15.25 10.80 -19.64
C MET A 21 14.88 9.32 -19.57
N GLY A 22 15.64 8.45 -20.24
CA GLY A 22 15.40 7.01 -20.20
C GLY A 22 15.55 6.42 -18.79
N LEU A 23 16.61 6.81 -18.08
CA LEU A 23 16.85 6.36 -16.69
C LEU A 23 15.86 6.99 -15.70
N THR A 24 15.46 8.25 -15.91
CA THR A 24 14.41 8.92 -15.13
C THR A 24 13.09 8.18 -15.28
N PHE A 25 12.71 7.82 -16.50
CA PHE A 25 11.48 7.06 -16.77
C PHE A 25 11.50 5.68 -16.10
N ALA A 26 12.61 4.95 -16.22
CA ALA A 26 12.78 3.67 -15.54
C ALA A 26 12.66 3.81 -13.99
N ALA A 27 13.40 4.77 -13.42
CA ALA A 27 13.36 5.02 -11.98
C ALA A 27 11.96 5.44 -11.50
N LEU A 28 11.28 6.31 -12.27
CA LEU A 28 9.91 6.73 -12.00
C LEU A 28 8.97 5.51 -11.97
N LEU A 29 8.96 4.69 -13.02
CA LEU A 29 8.05 3.54 -13.11
C LEU A 29 8.31 2.51 -12.00
N ILE A 30 9.57 2.16 -11.77
CA ILE A 30 9.94 1.18 -10.74
C ILE A 30 9.53 1.71 -9.36
N THR A 31 9.85 2.96 -9.03
CA THR A 31 9.51 3.57 -7.73
C THR A 31 8.00 3.70 -7.56
N GLN A 32 7.28 4.21 -8.56
CA GLN A 32 5.85 4.44 -8.50
C GLN A 32 5.08 3.13 -8.34
N GLN A 33 5.35 2.14 -9.19
CA GLN A 33 4.64 0.85 -9.15
C GLN A 33 4.91 0.09 -7.85
N SER A 34 6.16 0.06 -7.41
CA SER A 34 6.52 -0.58 -6.14
C SER A 34 5.87 0.13 -4.94
N SER A 35 5.81 1.47 -4.94
CA SER A 35 5.20 2.24 -3.85
C SER A 35 3.68 2.09 -3.80
N ILE A 36 3.01 2.01 -4.95
CA ILE A 36 1.57 1.71 -5.03
C ILE A 36 1.30 0.28 -4.54
N PHE A 37 2.10 -0.68 -4.99
CA PHE A 37 1.98 -2.08 -4.57
C PHE A 37 2.11 -2.22 -3.05
N ILE A 38 3.16 -1.65 -2.45
CA ILE A 38 3.37 -1.69 -0.99
C ILE A 38 2.23 -1.01 -0.25
N GLY A 39 1.79 0.16 -0.75
CA GLY A 39 0.67 0.87 -0.18
C GLY A 39 -0.63 0.05 -0.21
N LEU A 40 -0.92 -0.61 -1.33
CA LEU A 40 -2.09 -1.46 -1.50
C LEU A 40 -2.02 -2.69 -0.58
N MET A 41 -0.87 -3.35 -0.53
CA MET A 41 -0.67 -4.54 0.31
C MET A 41 -0.78 -4.23 1.80
N THR A 42 -0.34 -3.06 2.26
CA THR A 42 -0.53 -2.63 3.65
C THR A 42 -2.00 -2.45 4.03
N ARG A 43 -2.86 -2.07 3.08
CA ARG A 43 -4.31 -1.96 3.34
C ARG A 43 -4.99 -3.31 3.55
N THR A 44 -4.41 -4.42 3.07
CA THR A 44 -5.02 -5.75 3.21
C THR A 44 -5.16 -6.18 4.66
N PHE A 45 -4.25 -5.78 5.53
CA PHE A 45 -4.23 -6.11 6.96
C PHE A 45 -4.38 -4.89 7.88
N GLY A 46 -4.68 -3.72 7.32
CA GLY A 46 -4.81 -2.45 8.06
C GLY A 46 -5.79 -2.57 9.23
N PHE A 47 -6.93 -3.23 9.06
CA PHE A 47 -7.90 -3.45 10.11
C PHE A 47 -7.34 -4.20 11.33
N ILE A 48 -6.48 -5.19 11.10
CA ILE A 48 -5.84 -5.95 12.19
C ILE A 48 -4.87 -5.03 12.96
N THR A 49 -4.11 -4.19 12.23
CA THR A 49 -3.13 -3.28 12.86
C THR A 49 -3.81 -2.13 13.61
N ASP A 50 -4.92 -1.62 13.08
CA ASP A 50 -5.71 -0.55 13.70
C ASP A 50 -6.37 -1.00 15.02
N THR A 51 -6.75 -2.28 15.12
CA THR A 51 -7.24 -2.87 16.36
C THR A 51 -6.06 -3.23 17.26
N SER A 52 -5.62 -2.27 18.11
CA SER A 52 -4.35 -2.37 18.85
C SER A 52 -4.41 -3.17 20.16
N GLN A 53 -5.59 -3.30 20.76
CA GLN A 53 -5.78 -3.81 22.13
C GLN A 53 -5.58 -5.33 22.30
N PRO A 54 -6.07 -6.21 21.40
CA PRO A 54 -5.93 -7.66 21.54
C PRO A 54 -4.52 -8.13 21.17
N ASP A 55 -4.07 -9.20 21.83
CA ASP A 55 -2.85 -9.92 21.48
C ASP A 55 -3.16 -11.05 20.50
N ILE A 56 -4.33 -11.71 20.65
CA ILE A 56 -4.75 -12.89 19.90
C ILE A 56 -6.10 -12.64 19.25
N TRP A 57 -6.22 -13.09 18.00
CA TRP A 57 -7.45 -13.12 17.22
C TRP A 57 -7.94 -14.56 17.10
N VAL A 58 -9.15 -14.85 17.60
CA VAL A 58 -9.76 -16.17 17.52
C VAL A 58 -10.86 -16.16 16.47
N MET A 59 -10.86 -17.17 15.61
CA MET A 59 -11.69 -17.23 14.42
C MET A 59 -12.00 -18.68 14.01
N ASP A 60 -12.92 -18.86 13.07
CA ASP A 60 -13.15 -20.17 12.44
C ASP A 60 -11.85 -20.64 11.74
N PRO A 61 -11.48 -21.93 11.84
CA PRO A 61 -10.27 -22.47 11.22
C PRO A 61 -10.16 -22.27 9.70
N LYS A 62 -11.30 -22.10 9.02
CA LYS A 62 -11.38 -21.89 7.56
C LYS A 62 -11.13 -20.46 7.12
N VAL A 63 -11.02 -19.49 8.04
CA VAL A 63 -10.69 -18.09 7.72
C VAL A 63 -9.31 -17.99 7.10
N GLN A 64 -9.24 -17.41 5.93
CA GLN A 64 -7.98 -17.26 5.18
C GLN A 64 -7.36 -15.86 5.29
N PHE A 65 -8.18 -14.82 5.36
CA PHE A 65 -7.77 -13.42 5.51
C PHE A 65 -8.83 -12.61 6.25
N VAL A 66 -8.54 -11.40 6.62
CA VAL A 66 -9.35 -10.61 7.55
C VAL A 66 -10.77 -10.26 7.06
N ASP A 67 -11.00 -10.27 5.75
CA ASP A 67 -12.33 -10.03 5.16
C ASP A 67 -13.04 -11.34 4.76
N ASP A 68 -12.41 -12.51 4.95
CA ASP A 68 -13.02 -13.84 4.77
C ASP A 68 -13.74 -14.25 6.05
N ILE A 69 -14.87 -13.58 6.31
CA ILE A 69 -15.61 -13.74 7.56
C ILE A 69 -16.39 -15.06 7.53
N LYS A 70 -16.10 -15.92 8.50
CA LYS A 70 -16.86 -17.12 8.81
C LYS A 70 -17.60 -16.89 10.14
N PRO A 71 -18.92 -17.06 10.17
CA PRO A 71 -19.70 -16.78 11.37
C PRO A 71 -19.38 -17.77 12.49
N LEU A 72 -19.20 -17.25 13.71
CA LEU A 72 -19.06 -18.02 14.95
C LEU A 72 -20.31 -17.87 15.79
N GLN A 73 -20.68 -18.93 16.49
CA GLN A 73 -21.79 -18.88 17.48
C GLN A 73 -21.34 -18.09 18.72
N ASP A 74 -22.28 -17.42 19.38
CA ASP A 74 -21.99 -16.66 20.61
C ASP A 74 -21.49 -17.57 21.76
N THR A 75 -21.85 -18.85 21.73
CA THR A 75 -21.35 -19.87 22.68
C THR A 75 -19.83 -20.06 22.60
N GLU A 76 -19.24 -19.84 21.44
CA GLU A 76 -17.80 -19.95 21.27
C GLU A 76 -17.04 -18.88 22.07
N LEU A 77 -17.62 -17.68 22.22
CA LEU A 77 -17.06 -16.65 23.10
C LEU A 77 -16.94 -17.13 24.54
N LEU A 78 -17.95 -17.85 25.05
CA LEU A 78 -17.96 -18.38 26.41
C LEU A 78 -16.91 -19.50 26.56
N ARG A 79 -16.77 -20.35 25.55
CA ARG A 79 -15.72 -21.39 25.54
C ARG A 79 -14.33 -20.80 25.58
N VAL A 80 -14.07 -19.75 24.78
CA VAL A 80 -12.78 -19.03 24.78
C VAL A 80 -12.54 -18.38 26.14
N ARG A 81 -13.53 -17.70 26.72
CA ARG A 81 -13.42 -17.09 28.07
C ARG A 81 -13.07 -18.08 29.17
N GLY A 82 -13.46 -19.35 29.01
CA GLY A 82 -13.14 -20.42 29.96
C GLY A 82 -11.70 -20.94 29.90
N VAL A 83 -10.86 -20.48 28.96
CA VAL A 83 -9.47 -20.94 28.84
C VAL A 83 -8.58 -20.18 29.82
N ASP A 84 -7.79 -20.92 30.59
CA ASP A 84 -6.86 -20.34 31.55
C ASP A 84 -5.74 -19.52 30.85
N GLY A 85 -5.40 -18.37 31.45
CA GLY A 85 -4.40 -17.46 30.92
C GLY A 85 -4.98 -16.28 30.15
N ILE A 86 -6.29 -16.23 29.94
CA ILE A 86 -6.99 -15.10 29.31
C ILE A 86 -7.33 -14.05 30.36
N GLU A 87 -6.94 -12.81 30.10
CA GLU A 87 -7.36 -11.64 30.88
C GLU A 87 -8.77 -11.22 30.50
N TRP A 88 -9.04 -11.06 29.22
CA TRP A 88 -10.37 -10.80 28.67
C TRP A 88 -10.53 -11.38 27.26
N ALA A 89 -11.76 -11.73 26.91
CA ALA A 89 -12.16 -12.09 25.56
C ALA A 89 -13.45 -11.36 25.18
N MET A 90 -13.44 -10.62 24.05
CA MET A 90 -14.51 -9.74 23.62
C MET A 90 -14.99 -10.08 22.21
N PRO A 91 -16.31 -9.95 21.95
CA PRO A 91 -16.87 -10.21 20.63
C PRO A 91 -16.50 -9.09 19.66
N LEU A 92 -16.28 -9.45 18.41
CA LEU A 92 -16.14 -8.51 17.30
C LEU A 92 -17.02 -8.96 16.14
N TYR A 93 -17.90 -8.08 15.73
CA TYR A 93 -18.65 -8.22 14.48
C TYR A 93 -17.93 -7.45 13.38
N LYS A 94 -17.83 -8.02 12.19
CA LYS A 94 -17.37 -7.34 10.98
C LYS A 94 -18.22 -7.81 9.81
N GLY A 95 -18.76 -6.87 9.04
CA GLY A 95 -19.61 -7.23 7.90
C GLY A 95 -19.79 -6.09 6.92
N LEU A 96 -20.10 -6.46 5.68
CA LEU A 96 -20.49 -5.50 4.64
C LEU A 96 -21.98 -5.25 4.72
N ILE A 97 -22.37 -4.02 5.02
CA ILE A 97 -23.76 -3.58 5.15
C ILE A 97 -23.99 -2.42 4.16
N ARG A 98 -25.16 -2.36 3.57
CA ARG A 98 -25.54 -1.30 2.65
C ARG A 98 -26.05 -0.09 3.42
N ALA A 99 -25.41 1.05 3.18
CA ALA A 99 -25.96 2.35 3.56
C ALA A 99 -26.79 2.91 2.39
N ARG A 100 -28.00 3.38 2.66
CA ARG A 100 -28.82 4.07 1.69
C ARG A 100 -28.49 5.56 1.75
N LEU A 101 -28.10 6.12 0.61
CA LEU A 101 -27.79 7.53 0.47
C LEU A 101 -29.06 8.34 0.19
N GLU A 102 -29.02 9.64 0.44
CA GLU A 102 -30.16 10.55 0.19
C GLU A 102 -30.62 10.58 -1.27
N ASN A 103 -29.76 10.27 -2.22
CA ASN A 103 -30.09 10.15 -3.64
C ASN A 103 -30.71 8.82 -4.04
N GLY A 104 -30.99 7.94 -3.06
CA GLY A 104 -31.52 6.60 -3.28
C GLY A 104 -30.49 5.52 -3.66
N ASN A 105 -29.25 5.90 -3.92
CA ASN A 105 -28.18 4.95 -4.20
C ASN A 105 -27.74 4.20 -2.93
N PHE A 106 -27.14 3.03 -3.14
CA PHE A 106 -26.60 2.21 -2.05
C PHE A 106 -25.08 2.27 -2.06
N GLN A 107 -24.50 2.52 -0.89
CA GLN A 107 -23.05 2.43 -0.64
C GLN A 107 -22.77 1.27 0.29
N GLN A 108 -21.88 0.36 -0.12
CA GLN A 108 -21.39 -0.69 0.79
C GLN A 108 -20.43 -0.08 1.82
N CYS A 109 -20.69 -0.39 3.09
CA CYS A 109 -19.87 0.04 4.22
C CYS A 109 -19.38 -1.17 5.00
N ASN A 110 -18.17 -1.08 5.52
CA ASN A 110 -17.59 -2.04 6.43
C ASN A 110 -18.08 -1.70 7.85
N VAL A 111 -19.07 -2.42 8.35
CA VAL A 111 -19.61 -2.20 9.69
C VAL A 111 -18.86 -3.07 10.69
N VAL A 112 -18.31 -2.43 11.71
CA VAL A 112 -17.58 -3.05 12.82
C VAL A 112 -18.41 -2.90 14.09
N GLY A 113 -18.82 -4.01 14.68
CA GLY A 113 -19.52 -4.06 15.97
C GLY A 113 -18.55 -4.46 17.07
N ILE A 114 -18.31 -3.55 18.00
CA ILE A 114 -17.39 -3.71 19.13
C ILE A 114 -18.14 -4.05 20.41
N ASP A 115 -17.46 -4.56 21.42
CA ASP A 115 -18.09 -4.93 22.70
C ASP A 115 -18.90 -3.79 23.31
N ASP A 116 -20.14 -4.06 23.70
CA ASP A 116 -21.09 -3.04 24.18
C ASP A 116 -20.68 -2.41 25.52
N ALA A 117 -20.01 -3.17 26.38
CA ALA A 117 -19.66 -2.73 27.73
C ALA A 117 -18.32 -1.99 27.76
N THR A 118 -17.29 -2.61 27.21
CA THR A 118 -15.89 -2.13 27.31
C THR A 118 -15.48 -1.26 26.14
N MET A 119 -16.19 -1.31 25.00
CA MET A 119 -15.85 -0.66 23.74
C MET A 119 -14.49 -1.12 23.17
N ILE A 120 -14.00 -2.30 23.60
CA ILE A 120 -12.78 -2.92 23.08
C ILE A 120 -12.99 -3.26 21.59
N GLY A 121 -11.99 -3.00 20.77
CA GLY A 121 -12.04 -3.14 19.30
C GLY A 121 -12.43 -1.87 18.57
N GLY A 122 -12.55 -0.74 19.27
CA GLY A 122 -12.85 0.57 18.68
C GLY A 122 -11.76 1.11 17.75
N PRO A 123 -12.04 2.23 17.06
CA PRO A 123 -11.10 2.86 16.14
C PRO A 123 -9.84 3.33 16.86
N PRO A 124 -8.69 3.39 16.16
CA PRO A 124 -7.41 3.79 16.76
C PRO A 124 -7.38 5.27 17.16
N GLU A 125 -8.12 6.14 16.47
CA GLU A 125 -8.13 7.58 16.70
C GLU A 125 -9.53 8.17 16.51
N MET A 126 -10.02 8.91 17.49
CA MET A 126 -11.24 9.71 17.36
C MET A 126 -10.87 11.13 16.89
N VAL A 127 -11.56 11.64 15.86
CA VAL A 127 -11.41 12.99 15.33
C VAL A 127 -12.43 13.94 15.97
N GLU A 128 -13.68 13.50 16.03
CA GLU A 128 -14.78 14.25 16.64
C GLU A 128 -15.67 13.30 17.46
N GLY A 129 -16.18 13.76 18.61
CA GLY A 129 -16.98 12.95 19.52
C GLY A 129 -16.12 12.02 20.38
N SER A 130 -16.79 11.09 21.08
CA SER A 130 -16.16 10.12 21.96
C SER A 130 -16.62 8.72 21.65
N LEU A 131 -15.77 7.71 21.91
CA LEU A 131 -16.13 6.30 21.76
C LEU A 131 -17.33 5.93 22.64
N SER A 132 -17.46 6.53 23.82
CA SER A 132 -18.59 6.33 24.74
C SER A 132 -19.94 6.83 24.17
N ASP A 133 -19.92 7.72 23.18
CA ASP A 133 -21.15 8.20 22.52
C ASP A 133 -21.86 7.10 21.73
N LEU A 134 -21.19 5.98 21.43
CA LEU A 134 -21.83 4.78 20.87
C LEU A 134 -22.93 4.21 21.77
N ARG A 135 -22.97 4.55 23.07
CA ARG A 135 -24.06 4.15 23.98
C ARG A 135 -25.38 4.88 23.71
N ARG A 136 -25.34 6.00 22.98
CA ARG A 136 -26.56 6.68 22.55
C ARG A 136 -27.37 5.80 21.61
N ALA A 137 -28.69 6.00 21.62
CA ALA A 137 -29.58 5.27 20.72
C ALA A 137 -29.16 5.46 19.25
N ASP A 138 -29.13 4.36 18.50
CA ASP A 138 -28.74 4.32 17.06
C ASP A 138 -27.36 4.89 16.73
N GLY A 139 -26.49 5.10 17.73
CA GLY A 139 -25.19 5.74 17.57
C GLY A 139 -24.22 4.94 16.68
N VAL A 140 -23.59 5.62 15.73
CA VAL A 140 -22.51 5.09 14.89
C VAL A 140 -21.37 6.09 14.80
N ILE A 141 -20.15 5.60 14.70
CA ILE A 141 -18.96 6.40 14.42
C ILE A 141 -18.53 6.09 13.00
N VAL A 142 -18.34 7.12 12.18
CA VAL A 142 -17.99 6.98 10.75
C VAL A 142 -16.54 7.41 10.54
N ASP A 143 -15.84 6.74 9.63
CA ASP A 143 -14.49 7.17 9.25
C ASP A 143 -14.49 8.51 8.52
N GLU A 144 -13.49 9.35 8.79
CA GLU A 144 -13.36 10.71 8.25
C GLU A 144 -13.41 10.75 6.72
N VAL A 145 -12.74 9.78 6.07
CA VAL A 145 -12.69 9.74 4.60
C VAL A 145 -14.05 9.34 4.03
N GLY A 146 -14.69 8.32 4.59
CA GLY A 146 -16.05 7.90 4.21
C GLY A 146 -17.07 9.01 4.39
N ALA A 147 -17.00 9.72 5.53
CA ALA A 147 -17.88 10.85 5.83
C ALA A 147 -17.75 12.01 4.82
N ARG A 148 -16.52 12.26 4.32
CA ARG A 148 -16.25 13.35 3.36
C ARG A 148 -16.47 12.96 1.91
N THR A 149 -16.51 11.68 1.59
CA THR A 149 -16.56 11.21 0.19
C THR A 149 -17.83 10.40 -0.10
N ARG A 150 -17.78 9.10 0.15
CA ARG A 150 -18.80 8.13 -0.29
C ARG A 150 -20.12 8.21 0.48
N LEU A 151 -20.09 8.71 1.72
CA LEU A 151 -21.27 8.93 2.55
C LEU A 151 -21.64 10.40 2.66
N ALA A 152 -20.93 11.29 1.96
CA ALA A 152 -21.23 12.71 1.96
C ALA A 152 -22.63 12.99 1.42
N ARG A 153 -23.28 14.00 2.00
CA ARG A 153 -24.64 14.41 1.63
C ARG A 153 -24.61 15.31 0.41
N MET A 154 -25.66 15.25 -0.40
CA MET A 154 -25.86 16.21 -1.47
C MET A 154 -26.48 17.48 -0.88
N PRO A 155 -25.92 18.69 -1.18
CA PRO A 155 -26.57 19.95 -0.80
C PRO A 155 -27.98 20.04 -1.40
N ARG A 156 -28.93 20.53 -0.61
CA ARG A 156 -30.32 20.71 -1.04
C ARG A 156 -30.67 22.19 -1.10
N ASP A 157 -31.54 22.54 -2.00
CA ASP A 157 -32.15 23.88 -2.08
C ASP A 157 -33.18 24.09 -0.94
N GLN A 158 -33.74 25.27 -0.85
CA GLN A 158 -34.79 25.59 0.15
C GLN A 158 -36.07 24.76 -0.03
N ALA A 159 -36.28 24.16 -1.20
CA ALA A 159 -37.41 23.28 -1.50
C ALA A 159 -37.09 21.81 -1.19
N GLY A 160 -35.84 21.49 -0.72
CA GLY A 160 -35.41 20.14 -0.37
C GLY A 160 -34.88 19.30 -1.54
N ASN A 161 -34.75 19.87 -2.74
CA ASN A 161 -34.23 19.16 -3.90
C ASN A 161 -32.69 19.19 -3.93
N PRO A 162 -32.03 18.10 -4.36
CA PRO A 162 -30.57 18.10 -4.50
C PRO A 162 -30.14 19.11 -5.57
N ILE A 163 -29.12 19.92 -5.24
CA ILE A 163 -28.57 20.93 -6.17
C ILE A 163 -27.58 20.22 -7.11
N PRO A 164 -27.85 20.10 -8.41
CA PRO A 164 -26.99 19.45 -9.36
C PRO A 164 -25.62 20.16 -9.46
N GLY A 165 -24.52 19.40 -9.36
CA GLY A 165 -23.15 19.95 -9.50
C GLY A 165 -22.59 20.65 -8.27
N ALA A 166 -23.34 20.74 -7.16
CA ALA A 166 -22.82 21.28 -5.92
C ALA A 166 -21.83 20.28 -5.26
N ALA A 167 -20.82 20.82 -4.59
CA ALA A 167 -19.85 19.99 -3.87
C ALA A 167 -20.54 19.22 -2.73
N PRO A 168 -20.27 17.90 -2.55
CA PRO A 168 -20.83 17.11 -1.46
C PRO A 168 -20.47 17.70 -0.09
N VAL A 169 -21.41 17.68 0.85
CA VAL A 169 -21.22 18.14 2.22
C VAL A 169 -20.85 16.93 3.08
N PRO A 170 -19.71 16.97 3.80
CA PRO A 170 -19.34 15.90 4.72
C PRO A 170 -20.43 15.62 5.77
N LEU A 171 -20.57 14.34 6.14
CA LEU A 171 -21.39 13.95 7.29
C LEU A 171 -20.86 14.60 8.57
N LYS A 172 -21.79 15.01 9.43
CA LYS A 172 -21.51 15.62 10.73
C LYS A 172 -22.18 14.81 11.85
N ILE A 173 -21.73 15.04 13.07
CA ILE A 173 -22.38 14.51 14.27
C ILE A 173 -23.84 14.99 14.31
N GLY A 174 -24.76 14.08 14.52
CA GLY A 174 -26.21 14.27 14.52
C GLY A 174 -26.88 13.90 13.19
N ASP A 175 -26.13 13.72 12.11
CA ASP A 175 -26.70 13.28 10.84
C ASP A 175 -27.21 11.84 10.93
N ALA A 176 -28.33 11.56 10.25
CA ALA A 176 -28.89 10.21 10.19
C ALA A 176 -28.46 9.50 8.89
N LEU A 177 -28.14 8.22 9.04
CA LEU A 177 -27.89 7.27 7.95
C LEU A 177 -28.93 6.16 8.02
N GLU A 178 -29.16 5.49 6.91
CA GLU A 178 -29.94 4.28 6.84
C GLU A 178 -29.03 3.09 6.52
N LEU A 179 -28.86 2.16 7.46
CA LEU A 179 -28.05 0.95 7.30
C LEU A 179 -28.96 -0.27 7.23
N ASN A 180 -29.10 -0.88 6.06
CA ASN A 180 -29.98 -2.04 5.83
C ASN A 180 -31.38 -1.81 6.39
N ASP A 181 -32.05 -0.73 5.97
CA ASP A 181 -33.39 -0.28 6.38
C ASP A 181 -33.52 0.02 7.89
N LYS A 182 -32.41 0.24 8.58
CA LYS A 182 -32.36 0.65 9.99
C LYS A 182 -31.72 2.02 10.12
N ARG A 183 -32.30 2.83 11.02
CA ARG A 183 -31.76 4.13 11.34
C ARG A 183 -30.41 4.01 12.07
N ALA A 184 -29.45 4.85 11.69
CA ALA A 184 -28.19 5.05 12.39
C ALA A 184 -27.91 6.54 12.50
N VAL A 185 -27.42 7.01 13.64
CA VAL A 185 -27.12 8.42 13.91
C VAL A 185 -25.63 8.57 14.14
N VAL A 186 -24.99 9.46 13.37
CA VAL A 186 -23.57 9.75 13.52
C VAL A 186 -23.33 10.44 14.86
N VAL A 187 -22.62 9.78 15.77
CA VAL A 187 -22.26 10.31 17.10
C VAL A 187 -20.78 10.65 17.23
N GLY A 188 -19.98 10.30 16.22
CA GLY A 188 -18.57 10.62 16.17
C GLY A 188 -17.95 10.37 14.81
N ILE A 189 -16.79 10.97 14.58
CA ILE A 189 -15.94 10.78 13.41
C ILE A 189 -14.61 10.21 13.90
N CYS A 190 -14.10 9.18 13.22
CA CYS A 190 -12.83 8.55 13.55
C CYS A 190 -11.86 8.56 12.37
N ARG A 191 -10.60 8.33 12.64
CA ARG A 191 -9.57 8.11 11.64
C ARG A 191 -9.09 6.66 11.72
N VAL A 192 -9.22 5.95 10.61
CA VAL A 192 -8.80 4.55 10.47
C VAL A 192 -8.00 4.38 9.19
N GLY A 193 -7.20 3.32 9.13
CA GLY A 193 -6.54 2.91 7.90
C GLY A 193 -7.58 2.60 6.81
N ARG A 194 -7.29 3.02 5.58
CA ARG A 194 -8.19 2.68 4.46
C ARG A 194 -8.25 1.18 4.27
N THR A 195 -9.43 0.64 4.07
CA THR A 195 -9.63 -0.77 3.71
C THR A 195 -9.10 -1.05 2.30
N PHE A 196 -8.86 -2.31 1.97
CA PHE A 196 -8.38 -2.72 0.66
C PHE A 196 -9.26 -2.19 -0.49
N GLN A 197 -10.59 -2.26 -0.33
CA GLN A 197 -11.56 -1.79 -1.32
C GLN A 197 -11.97 -0.32 -1.10
N SER A 198 -11.30 0.42 -0.21
CA SER A 198 -11.62 1.82 0.14
C SER A 198 -13.08 2.05 0.50
N GLN A 199 -13.73 1.07 1.13
CA GLN A 199 -15.10 1.20 1.62
C GLN A 199 -15.12 2.02 2.91
N PRO A 200 -16.15 2.85 3.15
CA PRO A 200 -16.35 3.52 4.41
C PRO A 200 -16.41 2.52 5.56
N VAL A 201 -15.80 2.88 6.69
CA VAL A 201 -15.82 2.08 7.92
C VAL A 201 -16.76 2.73 8.91
N ILE A 202 -17.65 1.94 9.48
CA ILE A 202 -18.64 2.39 10.46
C ILE A 202 -18.51 1.53 11.71
N TYR A 203 -18.20 2.16 12.83
CA TYR A 203 -18.17 1.49 14.13
C TYR A 203 -19.49 1.68 14.86
N THR A 204 -19.92 0.63 15.53
CA THR A 204 -21.09 0.65 16.40
C THR A 204 -20.93 -0.42 17.49
N THR A 205 -21.89 -0.58 18.40
CA THR A 205 -21.85 -1.66 19.38
C THR A 205 -22.16 -3.01 18.72
N TYR A 206 -21.69 -4.11 19.31
CA TYR A 206 -21.91 -5.47 18.80
C TYR A 206 -23.40 -5.77 18.63
N THR A 207 -24.19 -5.51 19.66
CA THR A 207 -25.64 -5.73 19.63
C THR A 207 -26.30 -4.94 18.50
N ARG A 208 -25.90 -3.71 18.28
CA ARG A 208 -26.46 -2.88 17.20
C ARG A 208 -25.99 -3.34 15.82
N ALA A 209 -24.71 -3.69 15.66
CA ALA A 209 -24.19 -4.23 14.39
C ALA A 209 -25.01 -5.46 13.96
N THR A 210 -25.34 -6.35 14.88
CA THR A 210 -26.18 -7.52 14.58
C THR A 210 -27.61 -7.16 14.21
N THR A 211 -28.14 -5.99 14.64
CA THR A 211 -29.47 -5.54 14.15
C THR A 211 -29.41 -5.02 12.72
N PHE A 212 -28.30 -4.41 12.29
CA PHE A 212 -28.08 -3.97 10.92
C PHE A 212 -27.78 -5.15 9.98
N ALA A 213 -27.24 -6.23 10.49
CA ALA A 213 -26.89 -7.41 9.72
C ALA A 213 -28.14 -8.14 9.18
N PRO A 214 -28.09 -8.72 7.98
CA PRO A 214 -29.06 -9.69 7.52
C PRO A 214 -29.16 -10.86 8.51
N ARG A 215 -30.35 -11.50 8.58
CA ARG A 215 -30.62 -12.57 9.57
C ARG A 215 -29.59 -13.69 9.55
N GLU A 216 -29.11 -14.06 8.37
CA GLU A 216 -28.14 -15.14 8.15
C GLU A 216 -26.72 -14.77 8.61
N ARG A 217 -26.44 -13.50 8.91
CA ARG A 217 -25.12 -12.97 9.26
C ARG A 217 -25.06 -12.31 10.64
N LYS A 218 -26.02 -12.60 11.51
CA LYS A 218 -26.10 -12.08 12.88
C LYS A 218 -25.22 -12.84 13.87
N LEU A 219 -24.00 -13.16 13.48
CA LEU A 219 -23.11 -13.99 14.29
C LEU A 219 -21.76 -13.30 14.44
N LEU A 220 -20.98 -13.72 15.44
CA LEU A 220 -19.61 -13.27 15.68
C LEU A 220 -18.74 -13.45 14.44
N SER A 221 -17.86 -12.49 14.19
CA SER A 221 -16.84 -12.63 13.15
C SER A 221 -15.51 -13.07 13.74
N PHE A 222 -15.12 -12.45 14.85
CA PHE A 222 -13.87 -12.72 15.57
C PHE A 222 -14.08 -12.60 17.06
N ILE A 223 -13.24 -13.26 17.84
CA ILE A 223 -13.12 -13.05 19.28
C ILE A 223 -11.75 -12.43 19.54
N LEU A 224 -11.73 -11.23 20.12
CA LEU A 224 -10.52 -10.52 20.51
C LEU A 224 -10.10 -10.96 21.90
N VAL A 225 -8.86 -11.40 22.04
CA VAL A 225 -8.34 -11.95 23.30
C VAL A 225 -7.11 -11.17 23.76
N LYS A 226 -7.05 -10.88 25.05
CA LYS A 226 -5.87 -10.36 25.76
C LYS A 226 -5.35 -11.43 26.71
N ALA A 227 -4.04 -11.65 26.65
CA ALA A 227 -3.35 -12.55 27.57
C ALA A 227 -3.12 -11.88 28.92
N LYS A 228 -3.16 -12.66 30.03
CA LYS A 228 -2.71 -12.19 31.33
C LYS A 228 -1.23 -11.79 31.31
N PRO A 229 -0.83 -10.79 32.09
CA PRO A 229 0.58 -10.42 32.19
C PRO A 229 1.49 -11.62 32.49
N GLY A 230 2.59 -11.74 31.73
CA GLY A 230 3.56 -12.84 31.89
C GLY A 230 3.18 -14.17 31.23
N GLN A 231 2.02 -14.27 30.58
CA GLN A 231 1.62 -15.45 29.80
C GLN A 231 2.30 -15.46 28.44
N ASP A 232 2.85 -16.60 28.03
CA ASP A 232 3.33 -16.79 26.65
C ASP A 232 2.14 -16.83 25.69
N ILE A 233 2.16 -15.92 24.70
CA ILE A 233 1.04 -15.71 23.76
C ILE A 233 0.92 -16.91 22.81
N GLY A 234 2.04 -17.48 22.35
CA GLY A 234 2.04 -18.63 21.46
C GLY A 234 1.50 -19.89 22.12
N GLU A 235 1.87 -20.12 23.39
CA GLU A 235 1.34 -21.24 24.17
C GLU A 235 -0.15 -21.07 24.46
N LEU A 236 -0.58 -19.83 24.81
CA LEU A 236 -2.00 -19.52 25.03
C LEU A 236 -2.82 -19.71 23.75
N SER A 237 -2.32 -19.27 22.60
CA SER A 237 -2.97 -19.48 21.30
C SER A 237 -3.20 -20.97 21.04
N ARG A 238 -2.17 -21.81 21.24
CA ARG A 238 -2.29 -23.25 21.08
C ARG A 238 -3.28 -23.88 22.08
N ARG A 239 -3.30 -23.40 23.33
CA ARG A 239 -4.26 -23.86 24.35
C ARG A 239 -5.72 -23.52 23.96
N ILE A 240 -5.94 -22.33 23.43
CA ILE A 240 -7.26 -21.94 22.90
C ILE A 240 -7.66 -22.87 21.75
N GLU A 241 -6.76 -23.13 20.79
CA GLU A 241 -7.04 -24.03 19.66
C GLU A 241 -7.44 -25.44 20.11
N VAL A 242 -6.69 -26.02 21.04
CA VAL A 242 -6.96 -27.38 21.57
C VAL A 242 -8.28 -27.46 22.30
N ASN A 243 -8.61 -26.46 23.13
CA ASN A 243 -9.80 -26.49 23.99
C ASN A 243 -11.08 -26.12 23.23
N THR A 244 -10.99 -25.33 22.18
CA THR A 244 -12.17 -24.81 21.48
C THR A 244 -12.36 -25.39 20.08
N GLY A 245 -11.27 -25.87 19.45
CA GLY A 245 -11.28 -26.27 18.04
C GLY A 245 -11.28 -25.08 17.08
N LEU A 246 -11.21 -23.84 17.59
CA LEU A 246 -11.10 -22.62 16.80
C LEU A 246 -9.65 -22.34 16.42
N ARG A 247 -9.43 -21.48 15.47
CA ARG A 247 -8.09 -20.96 15.14
C ARG A 247 -7.78 -19.73 15.99
N ALA A 248 -6.65 -19.75 16.69
CA ALA A 248 -6.16 -18.63 17.49
C ALA A 248 -4.80 -18.17 16.92
N MET A 249 -4.72 -16.93 16.52
CA MET A 249 -3.50 -16.37 15.90
C MET A 249 -3.08 -15.10 16.61
N GLU A 250 -1.77 -14.93 16.79
CA GLU A 250 -1.21 -13.65 17.19
C GLU A 250 -1.53 -12.59 16.14
N LYS A 251 -1.63 -11.35 16.58
CA LYS A 251 -1.90 -10.19 15.70
C LYS A 251 -0.99 -10.15 14.48
N TRP A 252 0.32 -10.37 14.69
CA TRP A 252 1.30 -10.37 13.62
C TRP A 252 1.08 -11.52 12.64
N ASP A 253 0.90 -12.74 13.14
CA ASP A 253 0.71 -13.93 12.31
C ASP A 253 -0.54 -13.84 11.47
N PHE A 254 -1.63 -13.28 12.02
CA PHE A 254 -2.85 -13.05 11.25
C PHE A 254 -2.65 -11.99 10.15
N SER A 255 -1.88 -10.94 10.44
CA SER A 255 -1.51 -9.94 9.44
C SER A 255 -0.66 -10.57 8.31
N VAL A 256 0.33 -11.39 8.67
CA VAL A 256 1.17 -12.11 7.70
C VAL A 256 0.36 -13.10 6.88
N LYS A 257 -0.53 -13.88 7.51
CA LYS A 257 -1.43 -14.80 6.81
C LYS A 257 -2.32 -14.06 5.80
N THR A 258 -2.90 -12.93 6.20
CA THR A 258 -3.70 -12.08 5.31
C THR A 258 -2.87 -11.57 4.13
N TYR A 259 -1.67 -11.05 4.38
CA TYR A 259 -0.74 -10.62 3.34
C TYR A 259 -0.39 -11.76 2.38
N GLN A 260 -0.04 -12.95 2.90
CA GLN A 260 0.31 -14.12 2.09
C GLN A 260 -0.84 -14.59 1.21
N TYR A 261 -2.09 -14.50 1.70
CA TYR A 261 -3.26 -14.82 0.90
C TYR A 261 -3.31 -13.95 -0.37
N PHE A 262 -3.17 -12.63 -0.23
CA PHE A 262 -3.19 -11.72 -1.37
C PHE A 262 -1.99 -11.94 -2.30
N MET A 263 -0.81 -12.23 -1.75
CA MET A 263 0.39 -12.55 -2.54
C MET A 263 0.23 -13.83 -3.36
N LYS A 264 -0.42 -14.86 -2.82
CA LYS A 264 -0.50 -16.19 -3.44
C LYS A 264 -1.72 -16.38 -4.34
N TYR A 265 -2.87 -15.84 -3.91
CA TYR A 265 -4.16 -16.16 -4.54
C TYR A 265 -4.76 -15.03 -5.37
N THR A 266 -4.06 -13.90 -5.50
CA THR A 266 -4.51 -12.81 -6.37
C THR A 266 -3.49 -12.53 -7.47
N GLY A 267 -3.96 -11.96 -8.60
CA GLY A 267 -3.09 -11.53 -9.69
C GLY A 267 -2.33 -10.21 -9.41
N ILE A 268 -2.53 -9.61 -8.22
CA ILE A 268 -1.97 -8.29 -7.88
C ILE A 268 -0.44 -8.28 -7.96
N PRO A 269 0.30 -9.19 -7.30
CA PRO A 269 1.76 -9.19 -7.35
C PRO A 269 2.30 -9.38 -8.76
N ILE A 270 1.63 -10.22 -9.55
CA ILE A 270 2.02 -10.50 -10.95
C ILE A 270 1.87 -9.23 -11.79
N ASN A 271 0.73 -8.53 -11.68
CA ASN A 271 0.46 -7.33 -12.46
C ASN A 271 1.48 -6.21 -12.15
N PHE A 272 1.73 -5.95 -10.87
CA PHE A 272 2.74 -4.97 -10.46
C PHE A 272 4.16 -5.40 -10.83
N GLY A 273 4.48 -6.69 -10.71
CA GLY A 273 5.75 -7.28 -11.14
C GLY A 273 6.00 -7.09 -12.63
N ILE A 274 5.01 -7.32 -13.48
CA ILE A 274 5.08 -7.06 -14.93
C ILE A 274 5.34 -5.58 -15.20
N ALA A 275 4.64 -4.67 -14.53
CA ALA A 275 4.83 -3.23 -14.71
C ALA A 275 6.25 -2.77 -14.33
N VAL A 276 6.79 -3.28 -13.22
CA VAL A 276 8.19 -3.03 -12.81
C VAL A 276 9.18 -3.61 -13.81
N ALA A 277 8.96 -4.84 -14.28
CA ALA A 277 9.80 -5.49 -15.28
C ALA A 277 9.80 -4.73 -16.61
N LEU A 278 8.63 -4.24 -17.06
CA LEU A 278 8.53 -3.40 -18.26
C LEU A 278 9.31 -2.08 -18.08
N GLY A 279 9.17 -1.42 -16.95
CA GLY A 279 9.97 -0.21 -16.63
C GLY A 279 11.47 -0.48 -16.71
N PHE A 280 11.91 -1.62 -16.14
CA PHE A 280 13.30 -2.06 -16.21
C PHE A 280 13.76 -2.36 -17.65
N LEU A 281 12.99 -3.10 -18.43
CA LEU A 281 13.31 -3.45 -19.82
C LEU A 281 13.38 -2.20 -20.71
N VAL A 282 12.39 -1.32 -20.63
CA VAL A 282 12.35 -0.07 -21.41
C VAL A 282 13.53 0.83 -21.01
N GLY A 283 13.80 0.98 -19.71
CA GLY A 283 14.95 1.74 -19.23
C GLY A 283 16.28 1.18 -19.74
N THR A 284 16.44 -0.14 -19.70
CA THR A 284 17.64 -0.82 -20.22
C THR A 284 17.78 -0.63 -21.73
N ALA A 285 16.70 -0.74 -22.49
CA ALA A 285 16.73 -0.55 -23.94
C ALA A 285 17.12 0.89 -24.31
N ILE A 286 16.48 1.89 -23.68
CA ILE A 286 16.76 3.31 -23.97
C ILE A 286 18.20 3.67 -23.53
N ALA A 287 18.57 3.32 -22.29
CA ALA A 287 19.90 3.61 -21.78
C ALA A 287 20.98 2.87 -22.59
N GLY A 288 20.78 1.57 -22.87
CA GLY A 288 21.69 0.75 -23.65
C GLY A 288 21.91 1.28 -25.05
N GLN A 289 20.85 1.58 -25.78
CA GLN A 289 20.91 2.13 -27.12
C GLN A 289 21.61 3.51 -27.15
N THR A 290 21.25 4.37 -26.20
CA THR A 290 21.83 5.73 -26.18
C THR A 290 23.29 5.71 -25.75
N PHE A 291 23.67 4.87 -24.76
CA PHE A 291 25.08 4.66 -24.39
C PHE A 291 25.90 4.06 -25.53
N TYR A 292 25.32 3.10 -26.23
CA TYR A 292 25.97 2.50 -27.40
C TYR A 292 26.23 3.54 -28.49
N ASN A 293 25.25 4.35 -28.86
CA ASN A 293 25.41 5.43 -29.87
C ASN A 293 26.40 6.50 -29.39
N PHE A 294 26.33 6.90 -28.10
CA PHE A 294 27.29 7.82 -27.50
C PHE A 294 28.73 7.29 -27.63
N THR A 295 28.91 5.99 -27.37
CA THR A 295 30.25 5.37 -27.46
C THR A 295 30.74 5.32 -28.91
N LEU A 296 29.84 5.02 -29.88
CA LEU A 296 30.17 5.00 -31.29
C LEU A 296 30.69 6.36 -31.78
N ASP A 297 30.01 7.44 -31.44
CA ASP A 297 30.39 8.80 -31.90
C ASP A 297 31.69 9.28 -31.23
N ASN A 298 31.97 8.79 -30.03
CA ASN A 298 33.19 9.11 -29.30
C ASN A 298 34.34 8.11 -29.56
N LEU A 299 34.19 7.17 -30.50
CA LEU A 299 35.22 6.15 -30.78
C LEU A 299 36.58 6.77 -31.10
N ARG A 300 36.62 7.88 -31.86
CA ARG A 300 37.87 8.58 -32.18
C ARG A 300 38.59 9.08 -30.93
N HIS A 301 37.85 9.60 -29.94
CA HIS A 301 38.43 10.06 -28.69
C HIS A 301 38.94 8.87 -27.85
N PHE A 302 38.18 7.75 -27.75
CA PHE A 302 38.64 6.52 -27.07
C PHE A 302 39.85 5.91 -27.78
N GLY A 303 39.88 5.92 -29.13
CA GLY A 303 41.02 5.44 -29.93
C GLY A 303 42.27 6.28 -29.70
N ALA A 304 42.16 7.62 -29.67
CA ALA A 304 43.27 8.51 -29.36
C ALA A 304 43.84 8.26 -27.95
N LEU A 305 42.96 8.09 -26.94
CA LEU A 305 43.38 7.74 -25.58
C LEU A 305 44.10 6.37 -25.54
N LYS A 306 43.65 5.40 -26.32
CA LYS A 306 44.26 4.08 -26.42
C LYS A 306 45.64 4.16 -27.10
N ALA A 307 45.76 4.97 -28.15
CA ALA A 307 47.06 5.25 -28.82
C ALA A 307 48.07 5.94 -27.89
N MET A 308 47.60 6.79 -26.96
CA MET A 308 48.42 7.39 -25.90
C MET A 308 48.73 6.45 -24.72
N GLY A 309 48.38 5.16 -24.81
CA GLY A 309 48.70 4.15 -23.80
C GLY A 309 47.66 3.95 -22.69
N ALA A 310 46.45 4.43 -22.89
CA ALA A 310 45.36 4.13 -21.91
C ALA A 310 44.99 2.65 -21.94
N SER A 311 45.05 1.99 -20.81
CA SER A 311 44.63 0.57 -20.68
C SER A 311 43.10 0.43 -20.81
N ASN A 312 42.65 -0.74 -21.25
CA ASN A 312 41.21 -1.07 -21.36
C ASN A 312 40.43 -0.86 -20.04
N MET A 313 41.09 -1.16 -18.89
CA MET A 313 40.51 -0.92 -17.58
C MET A 313 40.29 0.55 -17.25
N ARG A 314 41.18 1.43 -17.72
CA ARG A 314 41.00 2.88 -17.56
C ARG A 314 39.86 3.42 -18.41
N LEU A 315 39.70 2.90 -19.64
CA LEU A 315 38.60 3.25 -20.53
C LEU A 315 37.25 2.74 -19.95
N LEU A 316 37.24 1.53 -19.41
CA LEU A 316 36.08 0.99 -18.67
C LEU A 316 35.70 1.92 -17.51
N GLY A 317 36.67 2.31 -16.69
CA GLY A 317 36.42 3.22 -15.56
C GLY A 317 35.85 4.58 -16.03
N MET A 318 36.22 5.09 -17.17
CA MET A 318 35.65 6.34 -17.74
C MET A 318 34.18 6.14 -18.13
N ILE A 319 33.84 5.04 -18.82
CA ILE A 319 32.45 4.73 -19.24
C ILE A 319 31.58 4.46 -18.04
N LEU A 320 32.07 3.69 -17.07
CA LEU A 320 31.32 3.42 -15.81
C LEU A 320 31.09 4.72 -15.02
N PHE A 321 32.07 5.62 -14.96
CA PHE A 321 31.92 6.91 -14.30
C PHE A 321 30.86 7.78 -14.99
N GLN A 322 30.82 7.81 -16.32
CA GLN A 322 29.78 8.49 -17.08
C GLN A 322 28.41 7.90 -16.80
N ALA A 323 28.29 6.55 -16.82
CA ALA A 323 27.06 5.83 -16.55
C ALA A 323 26.56 6.09 -15.12
N LEU A 324 27.45 6.15 -14.13
CA LEU A 324 27.10 6.42 -12.74
C LEU A 324 26.55 7.84 -12.56
N ILE A 325 27.16 8.84 -13.19
CA ILE A 325 26.69 10.23 -13.11
C ILE A 325 25.26 10.35 -13.66
N VAL A 326 25.02 9.86 -14.87
CA VAL A 326 23.69 9.95 -15.48
C VAL A 326 22.68 9.06 -14.75
N GLY A 327 23.16 7.94 -14.19
CA GLY A 327 22.35 7.07 -13.33
C GLY A 327 21.88 7.77 -12.07
N LEU A 328 22.77 8.47 -11.37
CA LEU A 328 22.42 9.23 -10.17
C LEU A 328 21.43 10.36 -10.47
N ILE A 329 21.64 11.09 -11.56
CA ILE A 329 20.73 12.17 -11.98
C ILE A 329 19.36 11.59 -12.37
N GLY A 330 19.34 10.54 -13.21
CA GLY A 330 18.09 9.88 -13.62
C GLY A 330 17.34 9.26 -12.46
N TYR A 331 18.05 8.62 -11.53
CA TYR A 331 17.47 8.10 -10.28
C TYR A 331 16.84 9.20 -9.44
N GLY A 332 17.59 10.29 -9.17
CA GLY A 332 17.10 11.40 -8.36
C GLY A 332 15.86 12.06 -8.95
N LEU A 333 15.87 12.33 -10.27
CA LEU A 333 14.72 12.89 -10.97
C LEU A 333 13.53 11.94 -10.99
N GLY A 334 13.74 10.64 -11.25
CA GLY A 334 12.69 9.64 -11.28
C GLY A 334 12.02 9.44 -9.93
N VAL A 335 12.81 9.31 -8.85
CA VAL A 335 12.31 9.23 -7.47
C VAL A 335 11.63 10.53 -7.07
N GLY A 336 12.18 11.70 -7.44
CA GLY A 336 11.56 12.99 -7.18
C GLY A 336 10.18 13.12 -7.81
N LEU A 337 10.04 12.76 -9.09
CA LEU A 337 8.76 12.76 -9.79
C LEU A 337 7.76 11.76 -9.18
N ALA A 338 8.22 10.55 -8.81
CA ALA A 338 7.39 9.56 -8.11
C ALA A 338 6.90 10.09 -6.75
N SER A 339 7.75 10.81 -6.02
CA SER A 339 7.39 11.43 -4.74
C SER A 339 6.36 12.54 -4.90
N CYS A 340 6.52 13.40 -5.92
CA CYS A 340 5.53 14.42 -6.26
C CYS A 340 4.19 13.78 -6.64
N PHE A 341 4.21 12.71 -7.45
CA PHE A 341 3.01 11.94 -7.74
C PHE A 341 2.37 11.38 -6.46
N GLY A 342 3.15 10.83 -5.53
CA GLY A 342 2.67 10.32 -4.26
C GLY A 342 1.98 11.38 -3.39
N LEU A 343 2.49 12.61 -3.36
CA LEU A 343 1.87 13.73 -2.66
C LEU A 343 0.50 14.10 -3.28
N LEU A 344 0.40 14.10 -4.60
CA LEU A 344 -0.86 14.33 -5.31
C LEU A 344 -1.83 13.16 -5.10
N ALA A 345 -1.33 11.93 -5.17
CA ALA A 345 -2.10 10.71 -4.94
C ALA A 345 -2.66 10.61 -3.52
N GLY A 346 -2.03 11.22 -2.52
CA GLY A 346 -2.53 11.29 -1.15
C GLY A 346 -3.90 11.96 -1.02
N ARG A 347 -4.28 12.80 -2.00
CA ARG A 347 -5.61 13.43 -2.10
C ARG A 347 -6.66 12.54 -2.80
N THR A 348 -6.25 11.42 -3.36
CA THR A 348 -7.11 10.46 -4.07
C THR A 348 -7.26 9.18 -3.27
N GLU A 349 -8.04 8.21 -3.77
CA GLU A 349 -8.17 6.88 -3.16
C GLU A 349 -6.95 5.98 -3.43
N LEU A 350 -5.99 6.43 -4.23
CA LEU A 350 -4.82 5.64 -4.57
C LEU A 350 -3.93 5.40 -3.35
N SER A 351 -3.49 4.16 -3.19
CA SER A 351 -2.56 3.79 -2.11
C SER A 351 -1.13 4.01 -2.59
N PHE A 352 -0.41 4.93 -1.98
CA PHE A 352 1.00 5.19 -2.27
C PHE A 352 1.79 5.22 -0.96
N ARG A 353 2.79 4.34 -0.83
CA ARG A 353 3.66 4.30 0.34
C ARG A 353 5.11 4.16 -0.08
N LEU A 354 5.86 5.23 0.02
CA LEU A 354 7.28 5.26 -0.28
C LEU A 354 8.07 4.81 0.94
N LEU A 355 8.71 3.65 0.84
CA LEU A 355 9.60 3.11 1.87
C LEU A 355 11.05 3.24 1.42
N TRP A 356 11.99 3.28 2.37
CA TRP A 356 13.42 3.32 2.07
C TRP A 356 13.89 2.07 1.27
N GLN A 357 13.24 0.90 1.50
CA GLN A 357 13.51 -0.32 0.75
C GLN A 357 13.18 -0.15 -0.75
N THR A 358 12.09 0.56 -1.08
CA THR A 358 11.73 0.87 -2.47
C THR A 358 12.82 1.73 -3.12
N LEU A 359 13.34 2.72 -2.40
CA LEU A 359 14.44 3.57 -2.88
C LEU A 359 15.69 2.74 -3.13
N ALA A 360 16.05 1.84 -2.21
CA ALA A 360 17.21 0.97 -2.35
C ALA A 360 17.08 0.02 -3.55
N VAL A 361 15.91 -0.61 -3.74
CA VAL A 361 15.63 -1.50 -4.87
C VAL A 361 15.70 -0.73 -6.20
N THR A 362 15.08 0.45 -6.27
CA THR A 362 15.14 1.29 -7.48
C THR A 362 16.57 1.74 -7.76
N GLY A 363 17.33 2.17 -6.75
CA GLY A 363 18.74 2.55 -6.90
C GLY A 363 19.59 1.38 -7.39
N GLY A 364 19.38 0.18 -6.85
CA GLY A 364 20.03 -1.05 -7.32
C GLY A 364 19.68 -1.38 -8.78
N ALA A 365 18.40 -1.27 -9.15
CA ALA A 365 17.95 -1.49 -10.53
C ALA A 365 18.58 -0.50 -11.51
N ILE A 366 18.59 0.79 -11.20
CA ILE A 366 19.22 1.82 -12.06
C ILE A 366 20.73 1.59 -12.16
N THR A 367 21.41 1.27 -11.06
CA THR A 367 22.83 0.94 -11.07
C THR A 367 23.10 -0.27 -11.98
N PHE A 368 22.26 -1.30 -11.89
CA PHE A 368 22.38 -2.48 -12.73
C PHE A 368 22.16 -2.15 -14.23
N ILE A 369 21.13 -1.35 -14.55
CA ILE A 369 20.88 -0.85 -15.92
C ILE A 369 22.12 -0.11 -16.45
N CYS A 370 22.70 0.79 -15.65
CA CYS A 370 23.90 1.54 -16.01
C CYS A 370 25.10 0.63 -16.26
N MET A 371 25.34 -0.35 -15.39
CA MET A 371 26.43 -1.33 -15.57
C MET A 371 26.25 -2.17 -16.82
N LEU A 372 25.03 -2.66 -17.07
CA LEU A 372 24.71 -3.45 -18.25
C LEU A 372 24.92 -2.64 -19.54
N SER A 373 24.41 -1.41 -19.59
CA SER A 373 24.55 -0.50 -20.73
C SER A 373 26.02 -0.13 -20.99
N ALA A 374 26.79 0.16 -19.93
CA ALA A 374 28.22 0.43 -20.02
C ALA A 374 29.01 -0.77 -20.53
N THR A 375 28.66 -1.99 -20.09
CA THR A 375 29.33 -3.23 -20.52
C THR A 375 29.11 -3.49 -22.00
N ILE A 376 27.87 -3.35 -22.48
CA ILE A 376 27.52 -3.50 -23.92
C ILE A 376 28.34 -2.50 -24.76
N SER A 377 28.43 -1.24 -24.32
CA SER A 377 29.18 -0.20 -25.00
C SER A 377 30.68 -0.47 -25.01
N LEU A 378 31.23 -1.01 -23.91
CA LEU A 378 32.64 -1.33 -23.73
C LEU A 378 33.14 -2.38 -24.73
N VAL A 379 32.34 -3.42 -24.99
CA VAL A 379 32.72 -4.49 -25.93
C VAL A 379 33.11 -3.91 -27.28
N LYS A 380 32.44 -2.85 -27.72
CA LYS A 380 32.76 -2.16 -28.97
C LYS A 380 34.08 -1.42 -28.88
N VAL A 381 34.37 -0.72 -27.79
CA VAL A 381 35.63 0.04 -27.56
C VAL A 381 36.83 -0.92 -27.45
N MET A 382 36.67 -2.07 -26.83
CA MET A 382 37.75 -3.06 -26.70
C MET A 382 38.19 -3.63 -28.06
N ARG A 383 37.25 -3.86 -28.97
CA ARG A 383 37.50 -4.38 -30.31
C ARG A 383 38.06 -3.32 -31.30
N LEU A 384 38.27 -2.11 -30.83
CA LEU A 384 38.76 -1.00 -31.63
C LEU A 384 40.27 -1.13 -31.86
N GLU A 385 40.69 -1.28 -33.14
CA GLU A 385 42.09 -1.22 -33.52
C GLU A 385 42.55 0.24 -33.57
N PRO A 386 43.66 0.62 -32.88
CA PRO A 386 44.14 2.01 -32.89
C PRO A 386 44.38 2.58 -34.27
N ALA A 387 44.68 1.72 -35.26
CA ALA A 387 44.98 2.11 -36.65
C ALA A 387 43.75 2.72 -37.37
N ILE A 388 42.52 2.48 -36.93
CA ILE A 388 41.29 3.00 -37.56
C ILE A 388 41.19 4.53 -37.36
N VAL A 389 41.76 5.06 -36.28
CA VAL A 389 41.72 6.51 -35.95
C VAL A 389 42.54 7.35 -36.94
N PHE A 390 43.52 6.72 -37.61
CA PHE A 390 44.45 7.40 -38.53
C PHE A 390 44.12 7.18 -40.03
N LYS A 391 43.06 6.41 -40.35
CA LYS A 391 42.61 6.11 -41.71
C LYS A 391 41.43 6.96 -42.20
N GLY A 392 41.05 8.03 -41.48
CA GLY A 392 39.93 8.91 -41.84
C GLY A 392 40.32 10.36 -41.94
#